data_d6546a01d37442d9de17dd87770127e9
#
_entry.id   d6546a01d37442d9de17dd87770127e9
#
_cell.length_a   1.000
_cell.length_b   1.000
_cell.length_c   1.000
_cell.angle_alpha   90.00
_cell.angle_beta   90.00
_cell.angle_gamma   90.00
#
_symmetry.space_group_name_H-M   'P 1'
#
loop_
_entity.id
_entity.type
_entity.pdbx_description
1 polymer ?
#
loop_
_entity_poly.entity_id
_entity_poly.type
_entity_poly.pdbx_seq_one_letter_code
_entity_poly.pdbx_strand_id
1 'polypeptide(L)'
;MLKAELRKQMLQKRRALPAEEVQQRSERIAEQFFSNFPLQAGQTVHVFLPIMKNNEVSTWPIIERLRQEHPEVRVAVPVTDVEQNILTHHHLTDEAVLIENAWGIPEPQDAH
;
A
#
# COMPACT_ATOMS: atom_id res chain seq x y z
N MET A 1 27.21 13.37 -1.06
CA MET A 1 25.92 13.66 -0.39
C MET A 1 25.61 12.56 0.62
N LEU A 2 25.25 12.95 1.83
CA LEU A 2 24.90 11.99 2.89
C LEU A 2 23.56 11.34 2.58
N LYS A 3 23.42 10.09 2.97
CA LYS A 3 22.21 9.29 2.73
C LYS A 3 20.96 9.93 3.33
N ALA A 4 21.08 10.54 4.52
CA ALA A 4 19.96 11.23 5.17
C ALA A 4 19.51 12.46 4.38
N GLU A 5 20.45 13.22 3.80
CA GLU A 5 20.13 14.37 2.97
C GLU A 5 19.44 13.97 1.68
N LEU A 6 19.88 12.87 1.06
CA LEU A 6 19.25 12.35 -0.14
C LEU A 6 17.80 11.93 0.13
N ARG A 7 17.56 11.23 1.23
CA ARG A 7 16.20 10.83 1.63
C ARG A 7 15.29 12.04 1.84
N LYS A 8 15.82 13.09 2.48
CA LYS A 8 15.07 14.32 2.73
C LYS A 8 14.69 15.01 1.43
N GLN A 9 15.63 15.11 0.50
CA GLN A 9 15.39 15.73 -0.80
C GLN A 9 14.36 14.95 -1.62
N MET A 10 14.47 13.63 -1.63
CA MET A 10 13.52 12.78 -2.37
C MET A 10 12.12 12.85 -1.76
N LEU A 11 12.01 12.90 -0.44
CA LEU A 11 10.73 13.07 0.24
C LEU A 11 10.09 14.41 -0.10
N GLN A 12 10.86 15.49 -0.13
CA GLN A 12 10.37 16.81 -0.51
C GLN A 12 9.87 16.83 -1.96
N LYS A 13 10.61 16.22 -2.89
CA LYS A 13 10.18 16.10 -4.28
C LYS A 13 8.89 15.32 -4.41
N ARG A 14 8.75 14.21 -3.67
CA ARG A 14 7.53 13.41 -3.70
C ARG A 14 6.34 14.19 -3.16
N ARG A 15 6.51 14.90 -2.05
CA ARG A 15 5.43 15.71 -1.46
C ARG A 15 4.99 16.86 -2.35
N ALA A 16 5.89 17.34 -3.21
CA ALA A 16 5.61 18.42 -4.15
C ALA A 16 4.84 17.98 -5.40
N LEU A 17 4.69 16.67 -5.62
CA LEU A 17 3.95 16.17 -6.78
C LEU A 17 2.45 16.46 -6.63
N PRO A 18 1.78 16.89 -7.72
CA PRO A 18 0.32 17.02 -7.68
C PRO A 18 -0.36 15.67 -7.40
N ALA A 19 -1.49 15.71 -6.68
CA ALA A 19 -2.25 14.51 -6.36
C ALA A 19 -2.66 13.74 -7.63
N GLU A 20 -3.02 14.46 -8.69
CA GLU A 20 -3.37 13.88 -9.97
C GLU A 20 -2.22 13.08 -10.58
N GLU A 21 -1.00 13.60 -10.50
CA GLU A 21 0.17 12.90 -11.03
C GLU A 21 0.48 11.64 -10.23
N VAL A 22 0.35 11.69 -8.89
CA VAL A 22 0.51 10.51 -8.03
C VAL A 22 -0.51 9.45 -8.41
N GLN A 23 -1.76 9.84 -8.64
CA GLN A 23 -2.82 8.93 -9.06
C GLN A 23 -2.50 8.28 -10.40
N GLN A 24 -2.06 9.05 -11.38
CA GLN A 24 -1.70 8.53 -12.71
C GLN A 24 -0.53 7.55 -12.63
N ARG A 25 0.49 7.86 -11.84
CA ARG A 25 1.63 6.96 -11.64
C ARG A 25 1.21 5.68 -10.95
N SER A 26 0.32 5.78 -9.97
CA SER A 26 -0.22 4.62 -9.25
C SER A 26 -0.99 3.70 -10.19
N GLU A 27 -1.79 4.26 -11.09
CA GLU A 27 -2.54 3.48 -12.07
C GLU A 27 -1.62 2.78 -13.07
N ARG A 28 -0.54 3.44 -13.52
CA ARG A 28 0.44 2.82 -14.41
C ARG A 28 1.16 1.66 -13.74
N ILE A 29 1.51 1.82 -12.46
CA ILE A 29 2.13 0.75 -11.69
C ILE A 29 1.18 -0.44 -11.58
N ALA A 30 -0.11 -0.19 -11.32
CA ALA A 30 -1.12 -1.25 -11.27
C ALA A 30 -1.22 -1.99 -12.61
N GLU A 31 -1.23 -1.28 -13.73
CA GLU A 31 -1.24 -1.90 -15.06
C GLU A 31 -0.02 -2.78 -15.28
N GLN A 32 1.17 -2.31 -14.91
CA GLN A 32 2.40 -3.07 -15.03
C GLN A 32 2.38 -4.32 -14.15
N PHE A 33 1.85 -4.20 -12.95
CA PHE A 33 1.72 -5.33 -12.04
C PHE A 33 0.87 -6.44 -12.66
N PHE A 34 -0.34 -6.11 -13.14
CA PHE A 34 -1.25 -7.11 -13.71
C PHE A 34 -0.76 -7.65 -15.05
N SER A 35 0.01 -6.87 -15.82
CA SER A 35 0.57 -7.31 -17.09
C SER A 35 1.73 -8.29 -16.92
N ASN A 36 2.52 -8.15 -15.85
CA ASN A 36 3.74 -8.92 -15.65
C ASN A 36 3.60 -10.09 -14.66
N PHE A 37 2.53 -10.11 -13.86
CA PHE A 37 2.35 -11.10 -12.81
C PHE A 37 0.97 -11.75 -12.93
N PRO A 38 0.85 -12.85 -13.70
CA PRO A 38 -0.43 -13.56 -13.81
C PRO A 38 -0.83 -14.14 -12.44
N LEU A 39 -2.10 -13.96 -12.10
CA LEU A 39 -2.63 -14.39 -10.80
C LEU A 39 -3.47 -15.64 -10.94
N GLN A 40 -3.39 -16.52 -9.94
CA GLN A 40 -4.16 -17.75 -9.87
C GLN A 40 -4.99 -17.78 -8.59
N ALA A 41 -6.11 -18.50 -8.63
CA ALA A 41 -6.96 -18.69 -7.46
C ALA A 41 -6.16 -19.27 -6.29
N GLY A 42 -6.43 -18.76 -5.11
CA GLY A 42 -5.77 -19.21 -3.87
C GLY A 42 -4.46 -18.52 -3.55
N GLN A 43 -3.95 -17.68 -4.45
CA GLN A 43 -2.75 -16.88 -4.16
C GLN A 43 -3.07 -15.75 -3.19
N THR A 44 -2.05 -15.30 -2.48
CA THR A 44 -2.12 -14.13 -1.60
C THR A 44 -1.16 -13.06 -2.11
N VAL A 45 -1.67 -11.86 -2.31
CA VAL A 45 -0.86 -10.70 -2.70
C VAL A 45 -0.64 -9.84 -1.46
N HIS A 46 0.62 -9.62 -1.12
CA HIS A 46 1.00 -8.75 0.00
C HIS A 46 1.21 -7.34 -0.51
N VAL A 47 0.45 -6.38 0.02
CA VAL A 47 0.55 -4.97 -0.36
C VAL A 47 0.70 -4.11 0.89
N PHE A 48 1.38 -2.96 0.74
CA PHE A 48 1.36 -1.93 1.78
C PHE A 48 0.22 -0.97 1.50
N LEU A 49 -0.26 -0.29 2.55
CA LEU A 49 -1.21 0.80 2.40
C LEU A 49 -0.44 2.13 2.43
N PRO A 50 -0.74 3.07 1.53
CA PRO A 50 0.05 4.29 1.42
C PRO A 50 -0.17 5.25 2.59
N ILE A 51 0.90 5.94 2.98
CA ILE A 51 0.83 7.07 3.90
C ILE A 51 0.48 8.29 3.06
N MET A 52 -0.77 8.71 3.08
CA MET A 52 -1.26 9.75 2.16
C MET A 52 -0.57 11.11 2.39
N LYS A 53 -0.25 11.44 3.63
CA LYS A 53 0.44 12.70 3.94
C LYS A 53 1.85 12.78 3.35
N ASN A 54 2.46 11.65 3.01
CA ASN A 54 3.77 11.59 2.38
C ASN A 54 3.69 11.50 0.86
N ASN A 55 2.48 11.59 0.30
CA ASN A 55 2.23 11.55 -1.14
C ASN A 55 2.83 10.30 -1.79
N GLU A 56 2.73 9.17 -1.09
CA GLU A 56 3.24 7.88 -1.59
C GLU A 56 2.40 7.37 -2.76
N VAL A 57 3.03 6.60 -3.62
CA VAL A 57 2.32 5.88 -4.67
C VAL A 57 1.25 5.02 -4.02
N SER A 58 0.02 5.09 -4.55
CA SER A 58 -1.10 4.36 -4.00
C SER A 58 -1.15 2.92 -4.52
N THR A 59 -1.40 1.98 -3.62
CA THR A 59 -1.67 0.59 -3.97
C THR A 59 -3.16 0.33 -4.15
N TRP A 60 -4.02 1.33 -3.89
CA TRP A 60 -5.48 1.17 -4.01
C TRP A 60 -5.93 0.74 -5.40
N PRO A 61 -5.37 1.24 -6.53
CA PRO A 61 -5.75 0.72 -7.84
C PRO A 61 -5.51 -0.78 -7.99
N ILE A 62 -4.43 -1.30 -7.39
CA ILE A 62 -4.15 -2.74 -7.38
C ILE A 62 -5.20 -3.47 -6.55
N ILE A 63 -5.48 -2.98 -5.34
CA ILE A 63 -6.44 -3.60 -4.42
C ILE A 63 -7.83 -3.64 -5.02
N GLU A 64 -8.30 -2.53 -5.57
CA GLU A 64 -9.63 -2.45 -6.18
C GLU A 64 -9.77 -3.39 -7.37
N ARG A 65 -8.76 -3.47 -8.21
CA ARG A 65 -8.77 -4.37 -9.37
C ARG A 65 -8.74 -5.84 -8.94
N LEU A 66 -7.98 -6.16 -7.88
CA LEU A 66 -8.00 -7.52 -7.31
C LEU A 66 -9.40 -7.89 -6.82
N ARG A 67 -10.10 -6.99 -6.15
CA ARG A 67 -11.46 -7.22 -5.66
C ARG A 67 -12.45 -7.46 -6.78
N GLN A 68 -12.32 -6.71 -7.88
CA GLN A 68 -13.26 -6.76 -8.99
C GLN A 68 -12.98 -7.92 -9.95
N GLU A 69 -11.72 -8.18 -10.28
CA GLU A 69 -11.35 -9.13 -11.33
C GLU A 69 -10.79 -10.45 -10.79
N HIS A 70 -10.31 -10.46 -9.53
CA HIS A 70 -9.66 -11.62 -8.93
C HIS A 70 -10.18 -11.87 -7.51
N PRO A 71 -11.49 -12.13 -7.31
CA PRO A 71 -12.05 -12.29 -5.98
C PRO A 71 -11.53 -13.50 -5.21
N GLU A 72 -10.97 -14.49 -5.89
CA GLU A 72 -10.36 -15.67 -5.28
C GLU A 72 -8.91 -15.45 -4.82
N VAL A 73 -8.34 -14.29 -5.11
CA VAL A 73 -7.01 -13.89 -4.63
C VAL A 73 -7.16 -13.13 -3.33
N ARG A 74 -6.37 -13.49 -2.33
CA ARG A 74 -6.38 -12.80 -1.03
C ARG A 74 -5.43 -11.62 -1.04
N VAL A 75 -5.83 -10.54 -0.39
CA VAL A 75 -4.98 -9.35 -0.19
C VAL A 75 -4.55 -9.31 1.27
N ALA A 76 -3.26 -9.26 1.52
CA ALA A 76 -2.70 -9.15 2.86
C ALA A 76 -1.96 -7.83 3.02
N VAL A 77 -2.11 -7.21 4.19
CA VAL A 77 -1.45 -5.95 4.52
C VAL A 77 -0.64 -6.10 5.80
N PRO A 78 0.47 -5.36 5.94
CA PRO A 78 1.26 -5.41 7.15
C PRO A 78 0.61 -4.61 8.28
N VAL A 79 0.75 -5.11 9.50
CA VAL A 79 0.38 -4.40 10.73
C VAL A 79 1.62 -4.39 11.62
N THR A 80 1.98 -3.20 12.10
CA THR A 80 3.17 -3.01 12.92
C THR A 80 2.77 -2.96 14.40
N ASP A 81 3.38 -3.83 15.21
CA ASP A 81 3.32 -3.71 16.66
C ASP A 81 4.49 -2.85 17.09
N VAL A 82 4.21 -1.60 17.42
CA VAL A 82 5.23 -0.60 17.75
C VAL A 82 5.97 -0.95 19.05
N GLU A 83 5.28 -1.53 20.02
CA GLU A 83 5.87 -1.88 21.30
C GLU A 83 6.86 -3.03 21.21
N GLN A 84 6.52 -4.05 20.44
CA GLN A 84 7.34 -5.25 20.27
C GLN A 84 8.26 -5.19 19.05
N ASN A 85 8.08 -4.16 18.21
CA ASN A 85 8.83 -3.99 16.98
C ASN A 85 8.71 -5.20 16.04
N ILE A 86 7.48 -5.73 15.95
CA ILE A 86 7.14 -6.90 15.13
C ILE A 86 6.18 -6.48 14.03
N LEU A 87 6.39 -7.04 12.83
CA LEU A 87 5.51 -6.86 11.68
C LEU A 87 4.72 -8.15 11.46
N THR A 88 3.40 -8.02 11.42
CA THR A 88 2.51 -9.14 11.07
C THR A 88 1.73 -8.82 9.81
N HIS A 89 1.21 -9.84 9.14
CA HIS A 89 0.43 -9.68 7.91
C HIS A 89 -0.99 -10.17 8.13
N HIS A 90 -1.96 -9.38 7.70
CA HIS A 90 -3.38 -9.66 7.92
C HIS A 90 -4.16 -9.56 6.63
N HIS A 91 -5.18 -10.39 6.50
CA HIS A 91 -6.07 -10.36 5.34
C HIS A 91 -6.88 -9.06 5.34
N LEU A 92 -6.81 -8.33 4.23
CA LEU A 92 -7.61 -7.13 4.02
C LEU A 92 -8.92 -7.54 3.35
N THR A 93 -10.03 -7.47 4.10
CA THR A 93 -11.36 -7.76 3.57
C THR A 93 -11.99 -6.50 3.00
N ASP A 94 -13.05 -6.69 2.18
CA ASP A 94 -13.78 -5.55 1.61
C ASP A 94 -14.48 -4.71 2.68
N GLU A 95 -14.77 -5.31 3.82
CA GLU A 95 -15.47 -4.65 4.94
C GLU A 95 -14.52 -4.11 6.00
N ALA A 96 -13.20 -4.24 5.79
CA ALA A 96 -12.23 -3.79 6.77
C ALA A 96 -12.31 -2.30 7.03
N VAL A 97 -12.37 -1.92 8.31
CA VAL A 97 -12.25 -0.53 8.74
C VAL A 97 -10.78 -0.25 9.00
N LEU A 98 -10.25 0.79 8.37
CA LEU A 98 -8.86 1.17 8.51
C LEU A 98 -8.71 2.31 9.51
N ILE A 99 -7.71 2.18 10.38
CA ILE A 99 -7.31 3.25 11.30
C ILE A 99 -5.81 3.48 11.15
N GLU A 100 -5.38 4.73 11.32
CA GLU A 100 -3.96 5.05 11.26
C GLU A 100 -3.27 4.67 12.58
N ASN A 101 -2.08 4.05 12.46
CA ASN A 101 -1.23 3.78 13.61
C ASN A 101 -0.45 5.04 14.03
N ALA A 102 0.45 4.90 15.01
CA ALA A 102 1.24 6.02 15.53
C ALA A 102 2.10 6.71 14.47
N TRP A 103 2.41 6.02 13.37
CA TRP A 103 3.23 6.56 12.27
C TRP A 103 2.38 7.04 11.09
N GLY A 104 1.05 7.04 11.21
CA GLY A 104 0.15 7.45 10.13
C GLY A 104 -0.06 6.40 9.06
N ILE A 105 0.29 5.15 9.32
CA ILE A 105 0.09 4.04 8.38
C ILE A 105 -1.30 3.45 8.61
N PRO A 106 -2.17 3.37 7.57
CA PRO A 106 -3.47 2.73 7.72
C PRO A 106 -3.33 1.25 8.02
N GLU A 107 -4.12 0.75 8.95
CA GLU A 107 -4.13 -0.67 9.34
C GLU A 107 -5.56 -1.13 9.58
N PRO A 108 -5.91 -2.42 9.30
CA PRO A 108 -7.22 -2.94 9.65
C PRO A 108 -7.46 -2.89 11.16
N GLN A 109 -8.63 -2.38 11.56
CA GLN A 109 -8.96 -2.21 12.97
C GLN A 109 -8.97 -3.53 13.76
N ASP A 110 -9.40 -4.61 13.12
CA ASP A 110 -9.56 -5.92 13.76
C ASP A 110 -8.35 -6.83 13.56
N ALA A 111 -7.19 -6.26 13.20
CA ALA A 111 -5.96 -7.02 13.03
C ALA A 111 -5.33 -7.33 14.38
N HIS A 112 -5.35 -8.59 14.79
CA HIS A 112 -4.76 -9.05 16.04
C HIS A 112 -3.99 -10.34 15.86
#